data_8b95be7ffbec31c9f6c0955a4fa42ff2
#
_entry.id   8b95be7ffbec31c9f6c0955a4fa42ff2
#
_cell.length_a   1.000
_cell.length_b   1.000
_cell.length_c   1.000
_cell.angle_alpha   90.00
_cell.angle_beta   90.00
_cell.angle_gamma   90.00
#
_symmetry.space_group_name_H-M   'P 1'
#
loop_
_entity.id
_entity.type
_entity.pdbx_description
1 polymer ?
#
loop_
_entity_poly.entity_id
_entity_poly.type
_entity_poly.pdbx_seq_one_letter_code
_entity_poly.pdbx_strand_id
1 'polypeptide(L)'
;MPVVELSISRLQKLVGKNTNKKQILDILPFLGLDIESLGRNTVRVEYSPNRPDYSTDFGIALGLQGILGISKGMLRLNIRKNGNYEIKVDSSTSKIRPFVTGIIARNGSL
;
A
#
# COMPACT_ATOMS: atom_id res chain seq x y z
N MET A 1 -10.67 -9.02 11.99
CA MET A 1 -10.33 -8.03 10.95
C MET A 1 -9.32 -8.65 9.98
N PRO A 2 -9.14 -8.13 8.76
CA PRO A 2 -8.16 -8.71 7.84
C PRO A 2 -6.73 -8.55 8.36
N VAL A 3 -5.89 -9.53 8.06
CA VAL A 3 -4.49 -9.61 8.53
C VAL A 3 -3.56 -9.66 7.33
N VAL A 4 -2.46 -8.93 7.39
CA VAL A 4 -1.38 -8.97 6.41
C VAL A 4 -0.06 -9.34 7.08
N GLU A 5 0.72 -10.19 6.42
CA GLU A 5 2.08 -10.50 6.83
C GLU A 5 3.07 -9.63 6.05
N LEU A 6 3.93 -8.95 6.78
CA LEU A 6 4.89 -7.99 6.25
C LEU A 6 6.31 -8.47 6.50
N SER A 7 7.16 -8.38 5.48
CA SER A 7 8.61 -8.52 5.67
C SER A 7 9.20 -7.22 6.24
N ILE A 8 9.83 -7.31 7.40
CA ILE A 8 10.41 -6.14 8.07
C ILE A 8 11.53 -5.53 7.23
N SER A 9 12.39 -6.35 6.65
CA SER A 9 13.47 -5.86 5.79
C SER A 9 12.96 -5.16 4.51
N ARG A 10 11.86 -5.65 3.93
CA ARG A 10 11.23 -5.00 2.79
C ARG A 10 10.56 -3.69 3.22
N LEU A 11 9.88 -3.69 4.36
CA LEU A 11 9.25 -2.50 4.89
C LEU A 11 10.28 -1.39 5.18
N GLN A 12 11.44 -1.75 5.76
CA GLN A 12 12.55 -0.82 5.96
C GLN A 12 13.05 -0.20 4.65
N LYS A 13 13.18 -1.00 3.58
CA LYS A 13 13.56 -0.50 2.26
C LYS A 13 12.53 0.47 1.68
N LEU A 14 11.24 0.16 1.82
CA LEU A 14 10.16 0.99 1.31
C LEU A 14 10.01 2.30 2.08
N VAL A 15 10.15 2.25 3.41
CA VAL A 15 10.11 3.45 4.26
C VAL A 15 11.27 4.38 3.92
N GLY A 16 12.40 3.83 3.55
CA GLY A 16 13.63 4.60 3.32
C GLY A 16 14.18 5.14 4.64
N LYS A 17 15.25 5.94 4.57
CA LYS A 17 16.02 6.38 5.74
C LYS A 17 16.49 5.18 6.59
N ASN A 18 17.46 5.35 7.44
CA ASN A 18 17.98 4.30 8.33
C ASN A 18 16.99 3.98 9.48
N THR A 19 15.79 3.49 9.12
CA THR A 19 14.82 3.01 10.11
C THR A 19 15.21 1.61 10.59
N ASN A 20 15.21 1.41 11.90
CA ASN A 20 15.47 0.10 12.45
C ASN A 20 14.14 -0.64 12.74
N LYS A 21 14.26 -1.97 12.95
CA LYS A 21 13.11 -2.84 13.26
C LYS A 21 12.28 -2.31 14.43
N LYS A 22 12.93 -1.88 15.50
CA LYS A 22 12.25 -1.41 16.71
C LYS A 22 11.40 -0.18 16.41
N GLN A 23 11.93 0.81 15.71
CA GLN A 23 11.18 2.01 15.34
C GLN A 23 9.93 1.69 14.51
N ILE A 24 10.03 0.76 13.55
CA ILE A 24 8.89 0.34 12.75
C ILE A 24 7.82 -0.28 13.64
N LEU A 25 8.20 -1.24 14.49
CA LEU A 25 7.26 -1.93 15.37
C LEU A 25 6.59 -0.98 16.39
N ASP A 26 7.35 -0.04 16.93
CA ASP A 26 6.83 0.95 17.86
C ASP A 26 5.80 1.91 17.22
N ILE A 27 5.91 2.14 15.91
CA ILE A 27 5.06 3.10 15.18
C ILE A 27 3.85 2.46 14.52
N LEU A 28 3.90 1.17 14.15
CA LEU A 28 2.76 0.49 13.52
C LEU A 28 1.41 0.72 14.24
N PRO A 29 1.32 0.66 15.57
CA PRO A 29 0.06 0.91 16.28
C PRO A 29 -0.50 2.33 16.09
N PHE A 30 0.37 3.33 15.85
CA PHE A 30 -0.08 4.70 15.59
C PHE A 30 -0.74 4.87 14.21
N LEU A 31 -0.59 3.90 13.32
CA LEU A 31 -1.36 3.79 12.07
C LEU A 31 -2.72 3.10 12.25
N GLY A 32 -3.04 2.66 13.47
CA GLY A 32 -4.22 1.84 13.73
C GLY A 32 -4.05 0.40 13.28
N LEU A 33 -2.82 -0.12 13.37
CA LEU A 33 -2.47 -1.50 13.03
C LEU A 33 -2.16 -2.26 14.31
N ASP A 34 -2.90 -3.32 14.57
CA ASP A 34 -2.66 -4.19 15.72
C ASP A 34 -1.67 -5.30 15.36
N ILE A 35 -0.61 -5.43 16.15
CA ILE A 35 0.40 -6.47 15.94
C ILE A 35 -0.11 -7.77 16.52
N GLU A 36 -0.42 -8.75 15.67
CA GLU A 36 -0.85 -10.08 16.10
C GLU A 36 0.33 -10.98 16.50
N SER A 37 1.37 -10.97 15.69
CA SER A 37 2.53 -11.84 15.96
C SER A 37 3.80 -11.31 15.29
N LEU A 38 4.94 -11.72 15.86
CA LEU A 38 6.27 -11.35 15.42
C LEU A 38 7.07 -12.59 15.06
N GLY A 39 7.60 -12.62 13.84
CA GLY A 39 8.60 -13.57 13.40
C GLY A 39 10.02 -12.99 13.44
N ARG A 40 10.98 -13.77 12.96
CA ARG A 40 12.38 -13.32 12.88
C ARG A 40 12.53 -12.06 12.01
N ASN A 41 11.93 -12.06 10.83
CA ASN A 41 11.94 -10.95 9.87
C ASN A 41 10.54 -10.61 9.35
N THR A 42 9.51 -11.08 10.01
CA THR A 42 8.11 -10.82 9.64
C THR A 42 7.35 -10.24 10.81
N VAL A 43 6.30 -9.51 10.50
CA VAL A 43 5.29 -9.06 11.44
C VAL A 43 3.92 -9.26 10.81
N ARG A 44 2.99 -9.84 11.55
CA ARG A 44 1.59 -9.94 11.16
C ARG A 44 0.83 -8.82 11.84
N VAL A 45 0.13 -8.05 11.04
CA VAL A 45 -0.67 -6.94 11.53
C VAL A 45 -2.11 -7.05 11.05
N GLU A 46 -3.01 -6.72 11.93
CA GLU A 46 -4.42 -6.55 11.64
C GLU A 46 -4.69 -5.11 11.25
N TYR A 47 -5.51 -4.90 10.21
CA TYR A 47 -5.85 -3.56 9.73
C TYR A 47 -7.36 -3.41 9.55
N SER A 48 -7.84 -2.17 9.64
CA SER A 48 -9.25 -1.87 9.46
C SER A 48 -9.67 -1.93 7.99
N PRO A 49 -10.82 -2.56 7.65
CA PRO A 49 -11.31 -2.67 6.27
C PRO A 49 -11.53 -1.32 5.55
N ASN A 50 -11.68 -0.23 6.28
CA ASN A 50 -11.79 1.12 5.72
C ASN A 50 -10.44 1.69 5.24
N ARG A 51 -9.34 0.96 5.46
CA ARG A 51 -7.99 1.29 5.00
C ARG A 51 -7.46 0.20 4.06
N PRO A 52 -8.04 0.07 2.86
CA PRO A 52 -7.62 -0.95 1.89
C PRO A 52 -6.16 -0.78 1.44
N ASP A 53 -5.60 0.42 1.53
CA ASP A 53 -4.20 0.71 1.30
C ASP A 53 -3.27 -0.06 2.26
N TYR A 54 -3.71 -0.36 3.48
CA TYR A 54 -2.94 -1.14 4.45
C TYR A 54 -2.97 -2.65 4.22
N SER A 55 -3.64 -3.11 3.18
CA SER A 55 -3.52 -4.51 2.73
C SER A 55 -2.15 -4.85 2.11
N THR A 56 -1.31 -3.84 1.90
CA THR A 56 0.00 -3.99 1.28
C THR A 56 1.11 -3.32 2.09
N ASP A 57 2.31 -3.85 1.99
CA ASP A 57 3.50 -3.26 2.59
C ASP A 57 3.80 -1.84 2.06
N PHE A 58 3.48 -1.57 0.80
CA PHE A 58 3.67 -0.26 0.19
C PHE A 58 2.77 0.81 0.83
N GLY A 59 1.48 0.52 1.02
CA GLY A 59 0.56 1.45 1.66
C GLY A 59 0.93 1.72 3.11
N ILE A 60 1.32 0.68 3.86
CA ILE A 60 1.80 0.81 5.24
C ILE A 60 3.09 1.63 5.28
N ALA A 61 4.03 1.41 4.34
CA ALA A 61 5.27 2.19 4.26
C ALA A 61 5.00 3.68 4.04
N LEU A 62 4.03 4.04 3.19
CA LEU A 62 3.62 5.44 3.01
C LEU A 62 3.09 6.07 4.30
N GLY A 63 2.28 5.31 5.05
CA GLY A 63 1.80 5.76 6.37
C GLY A 63 2.95 5.99 7.35
N LEU A 64 3.89 5.05 7.42
CA LEU A 64 5.09 5.17 8.26
C LEU A 64 5.95 6.37 7.86
N GLN A 65 6.15 6.61 6.55
CA GLN A 65 6.87 7.78 6.06
C GLN A 65 6.25 9.09 6.53
N GLY A 66 4.91 9.16 6.54
CA GLY A 66 4.17 10.33 7.02
C GLY A 66 4.41 10.59 8.51
N ILE A 67 4.24 9.58 9.36
CA ILE A 67 4.42 9.70 10.82
C ILE A 67 5.88 10.02 11.18
N LEU A 68 6.83 9.37 10.49
CA LEU A 68 8.26 9.61 10.69
C LEU A 68 8.75 10.95 10.12
N GLY A 69 7.89 11.71 9.46
CA GLY A 69 8.23 12.99 8.83
C GLY A 69 9.21 12.87 7.67
N ILE A 70 9.33 11.68 7.08
CA ILE A 70 10.19 11.41 5.92
C ILE A 70 9.58 12.02 4.65
N SER A 71 8.26 11.83 4.51
CA SER A 71 7.46 12.41 3.42
C SER A 71 6.31 13.21 4.01
N LYS A 72 6.03 14.37 3.44
CA LYS A 72 4.95 15.26 3.90
C LYS A 72 4.01 15.59 2.76
N GLY A 73 2.71 15.68 3.09
CA GLY A 73 1.66 16.04 2.14
C GLY A 73 1.21 14.88 1.26
N MET A 74 0.39 15.22 0.25
CA MET A 74 -0.16 14.24 -0.67
C MET A 74 0.89 13.78 -1.69
N LEU A 75 0.80 12.51 -2.07
CA LEU A 75 1.58 11.97 -3.17
C LEU A 75 1.29 12.75 -4.47
N ARG A 76 2.33 13.34 -5.05
CA ARG A 76 2.21 14.03 -6.34
C ARG A 76 2.32 13.00 -7.46
N LEU A 77 1.21 12.78 -8.15
CA LEU A 77 1.18 11.90 -9.31
C LEU A 77 1.50 12.70 -10.57
N ASN A 78 2.46 12.22 -11.35
CA ASN A 78 2.74 12.77 -12.67
C ASN A 78 1.83 12.07 -13.69
N ILE A 79 0.65 12.62 -13.91
CA ILE A 79 -0.35 12.07 -14.83
C ILE A 79 0.02 12.49 -16.27
N ARG A 80 0.34 11.51 -17.10
CA ARG A 80 0.56 11.71 -18.54
C ARG A 80 -0.67 11.23 -19.33
N LYS A 81 -1.15 12.06 -20.24
CA LYS A 81 -2.33 11.76 -21.06
C LYS A 81 -2.06 10.84 -22.26
N ASN A 82 -0.87 10.32 -22.43
CA ASN A 82 -0.49 9.56 -23.62
C ASN A 82 -0.52 8.06 -23.32
N GLY A 83 -1.56 7.41 -23.79
CA GLY A 83 -1.61 5.95 -23.81
C GLY A 83 -2.32 5.48 -25.07
N ASN A 84 -1.72 4.52 -25.77
CA ASN A 84 -2.35 3.81 -26.90
C ASN A 84 -3.23 2.65 -26.41
N TYR A 85 -3.75 2.78 -25.17
CA TYR A 85 -4.58 1.74 -24.56
C TYR A 85 -6.01 2.21 -24.42
N GLU A 86 -6.92 1.35 -24.82
CA GLU A 86 -8.34 1.59 -24.81
C GLU A 86 -9.01 0.43 -24.06
N ILE A 87 -9.95 0.74 -23.19
CA ILE A 87 -10.86 -0.24 -22.60
C ILE A 87 -12.17 -0.13 -23.37
N LYS A 88 -12.51 -1.18 -24.12
CA LYS A 88 -13.81 -1.27 -24.82
C LYS A 88 -14.81 -1.93 -23.90
N VAL A 89 -15.86 -1.20 -23.57
CA VAL A 89 -16.96 -1.68 -22.72
C VAL A 89 -18.16 -1.92 -23.60
N ASP A 90 -18.74 -3.12 -23.51
CA ASP A 90 -19.95 -3.46 -24.24
C ASP A 90 -21.15 -2.70 -23.68
N SER A 91 -22.01 -2.18 -24.55
CA SER A 91 -23.19 -1.40 -24.15
C SER A 91 -24.20 -2.19 -23.30
N SER A 92 -24.23 -3.52 -23.41
CA SER A 92 -25.10 -4.39 -22.61
C SER A 92 -24.83 -4.29 -21.11
N THR A 93 -23.60 -3.94 -20.72
CA THR A 93 -23.21 -3.82 -19.31
C THR A 93 -23.54 -2.45 -18.70
N SER A 94 -23.89 -1.45 -19.52
CA SER A 94 -24.05 -0.05 -19.10
C SER A 94 -25.08 0.17 -17.98
N LYS A 95 -26.14 -0.65 -17.95
CA LYS A 95 -27.18 -0.57 -16.92
C LYS A 95 -26.76 -1.12 -15.56
N ILE A 96 -25.78 -2.06 -15.55
CA ILE A 96 -25.35 -2.78 -14.35
C ILE A 96 -23.99 -2.24 -13.87
N ARG A 97 -23.09 -1.97 -14.81
CA ARG A 97 -21.73 -1.45 -14.55
C ARG A 97 -21.38 -0.33 -15.53
N PRO A 98 -21.88 0.89 -15.29
CA PRO A 98 -21.65 2.02 -16.21
C PRO A 98 -20.20 2.54 -16.18
N PHE A 99 -19.43 2.19 -15.16
CA PHE A 99 -18.05 2.63 -15.01
C PHE A 99 -17.10 1.45 -14.86
N VAL A 100 -15.94 1.54 -15.49
CA VAL A 100 -14.84 0.59 -15.36
C VAL A 100 -13.52 1.35 -15.32
N THR A 101 -12.61 0.87 -14.51
CA THR A 101 -11.22 1.33 -14.49
C THR A 101 -10.29 0.14 -14.68
N GLY A 102 -9.13 0.37 -15.26
CA GLY A 102 -8.12 -0.67 -15.44
C GLY A 102 -6.71 -0.11 -15.30
N ILE A 103 -5.79 -0.98 -14.96
CA ILE A 103 -4.36 -0.68 -14.85
C ILE A 103 -3.59 -1.69 -15.70
N ILE A 104 -2.65 -1.19 -16.49
CA ILE A 104 -1.68 -2.03 -17.19
C ILE A 104 -0.33 -1.87 -16.49
N ALA A 105 0.14 -2.94 -15.87
CA ALA A 105 1.47 -2.99 -15.29
C ALA A 105 2.43 -3.66 -16.26
N ARG A 106 3.60 -3.06 -16.49
CA ARG A 106 4.66 -3.60 -17.35
C ARG A 106 5.96 -3.69 -16.59
N ASN A 107 6.83 -4.60 -17.02
CA ASN A 107 8.17 -4.81 -16.45
C ASN A 107 8.15 -5.09 -14.95
N GLY A 108 7.07 -5.68 -14.44
CA GLY A 108 7.03 -6.20 -13.09
C GLY A 108 7.91 -7.45 -13.00
N SER A 109 8.81 -7.47 -12.02
CA SER A 109 9.50 -8.68 -11.60
C SER A 109 8.77 -9.22 -10.37
N LEU A 110 8.30 -10.46 -10.45
CA LEU A 110 7.75 -11.20 -9.32
C LEU A 110 8.87 -11.87 -8.53
#